data_b04d71e7ae6c90604391e05ace4eb007
#
_entry.id   b04d71e7ae6c90604391e05ace4eb007
#
_cell.length_a   1.000
_cell.length_b   1.000
_cell.length_c   1.000
_cell.angle_alpha   90.00
_cell.angle_beta   90.00
_cell.angle_gamma   90.00
#
_symmetry.space_group_name_H-M   'P 1'
#
loop_
_entity.id
_entity.type
_entity.pdbx_description
1 polymer ?
#
loop_
_entity_poly.entity_id
_entity_poly.type
_entity_poly.pdbx_seq_one_letter_code
_entity_poly.pdbx_strand_id
1 'polypeptide(L)'
;YIKRITLKLQIGNKTMYANDNPQIIDVPPQIIEGRTYLPIKYIVEPLGGEISWDGIEKKVTITLKYTTIELWIGKNIARVNGIDKQIDPNNPKVVPMIIQGRTMLPIRFVAENLGCDVQWDGATKTITIVYLNKF
;
A
#
# COMPACT_ATOMS: atom_id res chain seq x y z
N TYR A 1 7.54 14.81 -19.66
CA TYR A 1 7.25 15.43 -18.35
C TYR A 1 7.13 14.36 -17.27
N ILE A 2 7.80 14.55 -16.16
CA ILE A 2 7.80 13.63 -15.02
C ILE A 2 7.37 14.39 -13.77
N LYS A 3 6.38 13.86 -13.08
CA LYS A 3 5.97 14.37 -11.77
C LYS A 3 6.39 13.36 -10.71
N ARG A 4 7.13 13.83 -9.72
CA ARG A 4 7.55 13.01 -8.59
C ARG A 4 6.60 13.17 -7.42
N ILE A 5 6.11 12.05 -6.90
CA ILE A 5 5.26 12.03 -5.71
C ILE A 5 6.00 11.23 -4.65
N THR A 6 6.23 11.85 -3.50
CA THR A 6 6.92 11.23 -2.37
C THR A 6 5.98 11.16 -1.19
N LEU A 7 5.78 9.95 -0.64
CA LEU A 7 4.98 9.72 0.55
C LEU A 7 5.90 9.27 1.67
N LYS A 8 5.77 9.89 2.84
CA LYS A 8 6.53 9.50 4.04
C LYS A 8 5.58 9.15 5.16
N LEU A 9 5.75 7.96 5.72
CA LEU A 9 4.94 7.44 6.80
C LEU A 9 5.84 6.83 7.85
N GLN A 10 5.42 6.88 9.11
CA GLN A 10 6.19 6.35 10.22
C GLN A 10 5.32 5.39 11.03
N ILE A 11 5.92 4.28 11.47
CA ILE A 11 5.21 3.29 12.28
C ILE A 11 4.63 3.96 13.52
N GLY A 12 3.34 3.74 13.75
CA GLY A 12 2.62 4.26 14.91
C GLY A 12 2.23 5.74 14.84
N ASN A 13 2.59 6.45 13.76
CA ASN A 13 2.33 7.88 13.62
C ASN A 13 1.11 8.13 12.75
N LYS A 14 0.14 8.90 13.26
CA LYS A 14 -1.08 9.27 12.53
C LYS A 14 -0.89 10.47 11.61
N THR A 15 0.31 10.99 11.48
CA THR A 15 0.62 12.04 10.51
C THR A 15 1.52 11.46 9.43
N MET A 16 1.12 11.58 8.17
CA MET A 16 1.94 11.27 7.02
C MET A 16 2.22 12.53 6.21
N TYR A 17 3.17 12.45 5.30
CA TYR A 17 3.51 13.57 4.44
C TYR A 17 3.41 13.14 2.98
N ALA A 18 2.65 13.90 2.19
CA ALA A 18 2.57 13.75 0.75
C ALA A 18 3.23 14.99 0.11
N ASN A 19 4.40 14.81 -0.50
CA ASN A 19 5.22 15.91 -1.02
C ASN A 19 5.42 17.02 0.03
N ASP A 20 5.82 16.62 1.24
CA ASP A 20 6.05 17.49 2.41
C ASP A 20 4.78 18.15 2.99
N ASN A 21 3.60 17.84 2.46
CA ASN A 21 2.34 18.33 3.01
C ASN A 21 1.81 17.33 4.06
N PRO A 22 1.60 17.77 5.31
CA PRO A 22 1.10 16.87 6.35
C PRO A 22 -0.35 16.48 6.11
N GLN A 23 -0.68 15.24 6.42
CA GLN A 23 -2.01 14.68 6.32
C GLN A 23 -2.25 13.77 7.51
N ILE A 24 -3.43 13.90 8.13
CA ILE A 24 -3.80 13.03 9.25
C ILE A 24 -4.44 11.76 8.69
N ILE A 25 -3.98 10.62 9.19
CA ILE A 25 -4.55 9.31 8.90
C ILE A 25 -5.12 8.72 10.19
N ASP A 26 -6.25 8.04 10.10
CA ASP A 26 -6.95 7.55 11.28
C ASP A 26 -6.38 6.24 11.82
N VAL A 27 -5.73 5.44 10.97
CA VAL A 27 -5.06 4.20 11.37
C VAL A 27 -3.60 4.32 10.97
N PRO A 28 -2.66 4.30 11.94
CA PRO A 28 -1.24 4.46 11.62
C PRO A 28 -0.65 3.21 10.97
N PRO A 29 0.49 3.35 10.29
CA PRO A 29 1.24 2.21 9.81
C PRO A 29 1.63 1.29 10.97
N GLN A 30 1.64 -0.03 10.74
CA GLN A 30 1.93 -1.04 11.75
C GLN A 30 2.84 -2.11 11.18
N ILE A 31 3.63 -2.73 12.04
CA ILE A 31 4.41 -3.91 11.69
C ILE A 31 3.62 -5.14 12.17
N ILE A 32 3.25 -6.01 11.24
CA ILE A 32 2.50 -7.23 11.51
C ILE A 32 3.19 -8.36 10.75
N GLU A 33 3.46 -9.47 11.42
CA GLU A 33 4.19 -10.61 10.82
C GLU A 33 5.53 -10.18 10.20
N GLY A 34 6.21 -9.21 10.84
CA GLY A 34 7.49 -8.70 10.37
C GLY A 34 7.41 -7.84 9.11
N ARG A 35 6.23 -7.45 8.68
CA ARG A 35 6.03 -6.64 7.47
C ARG A 35 5.31 -5.34 7.81
N THR A 36 5.58 -4.31 7.03
CA THR A 36 4.94 -3.00 7.21
C THR A 36 3.59 -3.00 6.50
N TYR A 37 2.53 -2.71 7.26
CA TYR A 37 1.17 -2.57 6.76
C TYR A 37 0.76 -1.11 6.80
N LEU A 38 0.16 -0.64 5.71
CA LEU A 38 -0.33 0.73 5.57
C LEU A 38 -1.81 0.73 5.19
N PRO A 39 -2.58 1.75 5.65
CA PRO A 39 -3.94 1.95 5.16
C PRO A 39 -3.88 2.38 3.69
N ILE A 40 -4.33 1.49 2.82
CA ILE A 40 -4.08 1.61 1.37
C ILE A 40 -4.69 2.86 0.74
N LYS A 41 -5.79 3.33 1.26
CA LYS A 41 -6.46 4.52 0.75
C LYS A 41 -5.51 5.73 0.69
N TYR A 42 -4.75 5.92 1.77
CA TYR A 42 -3.86 7.06 1.89
C TYR A 42 -2.60 6.96 1.03
N ILE A 43 -2.36 5.79 0.45
CA ILE A 43 -1.24 5.57 -0.46
C ILE A 43 -1.68 5.75 -1.92
N VAL A 44 -2.78 5.12 -2.29
CA VAL A 44 -3.22 5.06 -3.69
C VAL A 44 -3.79 6.39 -4.17
N GLU A 45 -4.59 7.07 -3.35
CA GLU A 45 -5.22 8.33 -3.75
C GLU A 45 -4.21 9.43 -4.10
N PRO A 46 -3.15 9.68 -3.29
CA PRO A 46 -2.15 10.68 -3.66
C PRO A 46 -1.40 10.36 -4.95
N LEU A 47 -1.32 9.09 -5.33
CA LEU A 47 -0.68 8.67 -6.57
C LEU A 47 -1.58 8.86 -7.80
N GLY A 48 -2.84 9.21 -7.59
CA GLY A 48 -3.81 9.35 -8.68
C GLY A 48 -4.50 8.04 -9.05
N GLY A 49 -4.39 7.02 -8.22
CA GLY A 49 -5.05 5.74 -8.44
C GLY A 49 -6.45 5.69 -7.85
N GLU A 50 -7.12 4.60 -8.13
CA GLU A 50 -8.47 4.34 -7.65
C GLU A 50 -8.52 3.06 -6.85
N ILE A 51 -9.44 3.01 -5.87
CA ILE A 51 -9.67 1.84 -5.04
C ILE A 51 -11.15 1.52 -5.09
N SER A 52 -11.47 0.24 -5.28
CA SER A 52 -12.84 -0.25 -5.13
C SER A 52 -12.87 -1.43 -4.16
N TRP A 53 -14.00 -1.60 -3.50
CA TRP A 53 -14.23 -2.63 -2.51
C TRP A 53 -15.44 -3.48 -2.90
N ASP A 54 -15.26 -4.80 -2.92
CA ASP A 54 -16.33 -5.77 -3.08
C ASP A 54 -16.59 -6.45 -1.74
N GLY A 55 -17.70 -6.10 -1.09
CA GLY A 55 -18.04 -6.62 0.23
C GLY A 55 -18.44 -8.09 0.25
N ILE A 56 -18.86 -8.65 -0.89
CA ILE A 56 -19.24 -10.05 -1.01
C ILE A 56 -17.98 -10.92 -1.05
N GLU A 57 -17.05 -10.60 -1.95
CA GLU A 57 -15.78 -11.32 -2.05
C GLU A 57 -14.74 -10.87 -1.03
N LYS A 58 -14.99 -9.75 -0.34
CA LYS A 58 -13.99 -9.09 0.52
C LYS A 58 -12.71 -8.81 -0.23
N LYS A 59 -12.88 -8.25 -1.41
CA LYS A 59 -11.80 -7.98 -2.35
C LYS A 59 -11.59 -6.48 -2.47
N VAL A 60 -10.33 -6.03 -2.41
CA VAL A 60 -9.95 -4.68 -2.75
C VAL A 60 -9.30 -4.70 -4.14
N THR A 61 -9.69 -3.77 -4.99
CA THR A 61 -9.10 -3.59 -6.32
C THR A 61 -8.45 -2.23 -6.39
N ILE A 62 -7.18 -2.21 -6.76
CA ILE A 62 -6.39 -0.99 -6.91
C ILE A 62 -6.06 -0.83 -8.38
N THR A 63 -6.35 0.35 -8.94
CA THR A 63 -6.02 0.65 -10.32
C THR A 63 -5.17 1.93 -10.37
N LEU A 64 -4.01 1.84 -10.99
CA LEU A 64 -3.14 2.98 -11.23
C LEU A 64 -2.57 2.83 -12.64
N LYS A 65 -2.95 3.74 -13.53
CA LYS A 65 -2.59 3.69 -14.97
C LYS A 65 -2.95 2.32 -15.57
N TYR A 66 -1.95 1.55 -15.98
CA TYR A 66 -2.14 0.26 -16.66
C TYR A 66 -2.02 -0.94 -15.72
N THR A 67 -1.96 -0.69 -14.41
CA THR A 67 -1.81 -1.75 -13.41
C THR A 67 -3.09 -1.88 -12.60
N THR A 68 -3.60 -3.10 -12.52
CA THR A 68 -4.74 -3.47 -11.68
C THR A 68 -4.28 -4.56 -10.72
N ILE A 69 -4.45 -4.32 -9.42
CA ILE A 69 -4.11 -5.29 -8.37
C ILE A 69 -5.38 -5.66 -7.63
N GLU A 70 -5.64 -6.96 -7.53
CA GLU A 70 -6.77 -7.50 -6.77
C GLU A 70 -6.23 -8.27 -5.57
N LEU A 71 -6.72 -7.94 -4.37
CA LEU A 71 -6.32 -8.60 -3.13
C LEU A 71 -7.57 -8.96 -2.34
N TRP A 72 -7.53 -10.11 -1.69
CA TRP A 72 -8.64 -10.62 -0.88
C TRP A 72 -8.24 -10.66 0.59
N ILE A 73 -9.13 -10.18 1.45
CA ILE A 73 -8.87 -10.16 2.89
C ILE A 73 -8.61 -11.59 3.38
N GLY A 74 -7.50 -11.76 4.10
CA GLY A 74 -7.12 -13.05 4.69
C GLY A 74 -6.46 -14.04 3.74
N LYS A 75 -6.20 -13.65 2.48
CA LYS A 75 -5.58 -14.56 1.49
C LYS A 75 -4.19 -14.09 1.10
N ASN A 76 -3.27 -15.05 0.94
CA ASN A 76 -1.87 -14.76 0.63
C ASN A 76 -1.54 -14.73 -0.86
N ILE A 77 -2.56 -14.88 -1.73
CA ILE A 77 -2.41 -14.76 -3.17
C ILE A 77 -3.17 -13.52 -3.62
N ALA A 78 -2.51 -12.70 -4.41
CA ALA A 78 -3.10 -11.53 -5.07
C ALA A 78 -3.08 -11.77 -6.58
N ARG A 79 -3.72 -10.87 -7.31
CA ARG A 79 -3.73 -10.93 -8.78
C ARG A 79 -3.31 -9.59 -9.33
N VAL A 80 -2.27 -9.60 -10.15
CA VAL A 80 -1.73 -8.39 -10.80
C VAL A 80 -1.91 -8.52 -12.29
N ASN A 81 -2.74 -7.66 -12.87
CA ASN A 81 -3.09 -7.69 -14.30
C ASN A 81 -3.53 -9.09 -14.75
N GLY A 82 -4.36 -9.74 -13.94
CA GLY A 82 -4.90 -11.06 -14.25
C GLY A 82 -3.99 -12.24 -13.94
N ILE A 83 -2.79 -11.99 -13.39
CA ILE A 83 -1.83 -13.04 -13.07
C ILE A 83 -1.71 -13.20 -11.56
N ASP A 84 -1.90 -14.43 -11.07
CA ASP A 84 -1.79 -14.73 -9.65
C ASP A 84 -0.35 -14.62 -9.17
N LYS A 85 -0.16 -13.94 -8.03
CA LYS A 85 1.15 -13.77 -7.40
C LYS A 85 1.04 -13.99 -5.90
N GLN A 86 2.05 -14.61 -5.31
CA GLN A 86 2.18 -14.67 -3.86
C GLN A 86 2.50 -13.27 -3.33
N ILE A 87 1.78 -12.85 -2.29
CA ILE A 87 2.04 -11.55 -1.68
C ILE A 87 3.43 -11.55 -1.03
N ASP A 88 3.74 -12.61 -0.28
CA ASP A 88 5.06 -12.77 0.32
C ASP A 88 5.47 -14.23 0.24
N PRO A 89 6.38 -14.60 -0.70
CA PRO A 89 6.82 -15.99 -0.84
C PRO A 89 7.51 -16.55 0.40
N ASN A 90 8.04 -15.69 1.26
CA ASN A 90 8.79 -16.11 2.44
C ASN A 90 7.92 -16.19 3.70
N ASN A 91 6.67 -15.69 3.65
CA ASN A 91 5.79 -15.71 4.81
C ASN A 91 4.32 -15.80 4.37
N PRO A 92 3.71 -16.99 4.40
CA PRO A 92 2.32 -17.17 3.96
C PRO A 92 1.29 -16.54 4.90
N LYS A 93 1.70 -16.06 6.06
CA LYS A 93 0.82 -15.36 7.00
C LYS A 93 0.63 -13.88 6.65
N VAL A 94 1.41 -13.36 5.69
CA VAL A 94 1.27 -11.99 5.22
C VAL A 94 0.08 -11.92 4.27
N VAL A 95 -1.02 -11.37 4.77
CA VAL A 95 -2.31 -11.29 4.07
C VAL A 95 -2.92 -9.91 4.26
N PRO A 96 -3.76 -9.45 3.32
CA PRO A 96 -4.56 -8.24 3.55
C PRO A 96 -5.47 -8.41 4.76
N MET A 97 -5.67 -7.33 5.52
CA MET A 97 -6.52 -7.37 6.70
C MET A 97 -7.24 -6.06 6.92
N ILE A 98 -8.32 -6.10 7.70
CA ILE A 98 -9.06 -4.91 8.10
C ILE A 98 -8.73 -4.61 9.56
N ILE A 99 -8.23 -3.40 9.83
CA ILE A 99 -7.92 -2.94 11.18
C ILE A 99 -8.65 -1.62 11.39
N GLN A 100 -9.50 -1.56 12.43
CA GLN A 100 -10.26 -0.36 12.77
C GLN A 100 -11.04 0.20 11.57
N GLY A 101 -11.62 -0.70 10.77
CA GLY A 101 -12.42 -0.33 9.61
C GLY A 101 -11.62 0.07 8.37
N ARG A 102 -10.30 -0.01 8.39
CA ARG A 102 -9.46 0.31 7.24
C ARG A 102 -8.80 -0.93 6.67
N THR A 103 -8.77 -1.01 5.34
CA THR A 103 -8.02 -2.07 4.66
C THR A 103 -6.53 -1.77 4.77
N MET A 104 -5.82 -2.67 5.43
CA MET A 104 -4.38 -2.58 5.65
C MET A 104 -3.69 -3.60 4.76
N LEU A 105 -2.74 -3.15 3.97
CA LEU A 105 -2.03 -4.00 3.01
C LEU A 105 -0.53 -3.98 3.28
N PRO A 106 0.16 -5.10 3.03
CA PRO A 106 1.62 -5.13 3.09
C PRO A 106 2.17 -4.27 1.96
N ILE A 107 2.82 -3.18 2.34
CA ILE A 107 3.06 -2.07 1.40
C ILE A 107 4.07 -2.41 0.31
N ARG A 108 5.10 -3.20 0.62
CA ARG A 108 6.13 -3.46 -0.37
C ARG A 108 5.57 -4.15 -1.61
N PHE A 109 4.71 -5.16 -1.41
CA PHE A 109 4.08 -5.86 -2.54
C PHE A 109 3.28 -4.89 -3.41
N VAL A 110 2.42 -4.07 -2.77
CA VAL A 110 1.53 -3.16 -3.49
C VAL A 110 2.34 -2.09 -4.21
N ALA A 111 3.23 -1.41 -3.50
CA ALA A 111 3.98 -0.29 -4.06
C ALA A 111 4.90 -0.73 -5.20
N GLU A 112 5.59 -1.84 -5.03
CA GLU A 112 6.48 -2.34 -6.08
C GLU A 112 5.71 -2.74 -7.34
N ASN A 113 4.52 -3.36 -7.19
CA ASN A 113 3.70 -3.71 -8.35
C ASN A 113 3.05 -2.48 -9.01
N LEU A 114 2.92 -1.37 -8.29
CA LEU A 114 2.49 -0.10 -8.87
C LEU A 114 3.63 0.69 -9.50
N GLY A 115 4.87 0.19 -9.43
CA GLY A 115 6.02 0.86 -10.00
C GLY A 115 6.64 1.90 -9.08
N CYS A 116 6.37 1.83 -7.78
CA CYS A 116 6.97 2.73 -6.80
C CYS A 116 8.27 2.17 -6.25
N ASP A 117 9.15 3.07 -5.84
CA ASP A 117 10.32 2.74 -5.04
C ASP A 117 9.95 2.84 -3.56
N VAL A 118 10.37 1.86 -2.76
CA VAL A 118 10.07 1.79 -1.33
C VAL A 118 11.36 1.75 -0.55
N GLN A 119 11.55 2.70 0.36
CA GLN A 119 12.72 2.78 1.22
C GLN A 119 12.29 2.67 2.68
N TRP A 120 13.06 1.93 3.46
CA TRP A 120 12.83 1.73 4.88
C TRP A 120 14.01 2.24 5.68
N ASP A 121 13.73 3.13 6.65
CA ASP A 121 14.71 3.58 7.63
C ASP A 121 14.40 2.92 8.97
N GLY A 122 15.22 1.95 9.37
CA GLY A 122 15.01 1.19 10.60
C GLY A 122 15.26 1.99 11.86
N ALA A 123 16.09 3.05 11.80
CA ALA A 123 16.38 3.88 12.96
C ALA A 123 15.17 4.72 13.37
N THR A 124 14.46 5.28 12.40
CA THR A 124 13.28 6.13 12.65
C THR A 124 11.97 5.39 12.40
N LYS A 125 12.02 4.16 11.88
CA LYS A 125 10.87 3.36 11.46
C LYS A 125 10.00 4.13 10.46
N THR A 126 10.66 4.74 9.48
CA THR A 126 10.02 5.55 8.45
C THR A 126 10.02 4.83 7.12
N ILE A 127 8.88 4.86 6.43
CA ILE A 127 8.72 4.33 5.08
C ILE A 127 8.63 5.51 4.12
N THR A 128 9.44 5.47 3.05
CA THR A 128 9.38 6.46 1.99
C THR A 128 9.00 5.75 0.70
N ILE A 129 7.91 6.22 0.07
CA ILE A 129 7.41 5.68 -1.19
C ILE A 129 7.56 6.77 -2.25
N VAL A 130 8.25 6.46 -3.33
CA VAL A 130 8.48 7.41 -4.42
C VAL A 130 7.84 6.88 -5.70
N TYR A 131 7.00 7.67 -6.30
CA TYR A 131 6.35 7.36 -7.56
C TYR A 131 6.67 8.43 -8.58
N LEU A 132 7.14 8.00 -9.75
CA LEU A 132 7.40 8.91 -10.88
C LEU A 132 6.27 8.76 -11.89
N ASN A 133 5.39 9.77 -11.93
CA ASN A 133 4.29 9.80 -12.88
C ASN A 133 4.78 10.45 -14.16
N LYS A 134 4.87 9.65 -15.21
CA LYS A 134 5.34 10.10 -16.52
C LYS A 134 4.14 10.44 -17.40
N PHE A 135 4.19 11.60 -17.99
CA PHE A 135 3.16 12.08 -18.91
C PHE A 135 3.67 12.04 -20.35
#